data_99c3697179a62ae3fae75beb733fe424
#
_entry.id   99c3697179a62ae3fae75beb733fe424
#
_cell.length_a   1.000
_cell.length_b   1.000
_cell.length_c   1.000
_cell.angle_alpha   90.00
_cell.angle_beta   90.00
_cell.angle_gamma   90.00
#
_symmetry.space_group_name_H-M   'P 1'
#
loop_
_entity.id
_entity.type
_entity.pdbx_description
1 polymer ?
#
loop_
_entity_poly.entity_id
_entity_poly.type
_entity_poly.pdbx_seq_one_letter_code
_entity_poly.pdbx_strand_id
1 'polypeptide(L)'
;LQQFSLSRDTSHLIPVLKEILALNPAIKIMGSPWSPPVWMKSNKNSVGGNLNPQHYSVYAQYFVRYIQAMKAHGITIDAITPQNEPQHGGNNPSLVMSAAQQTDFIKNHLGPAFQAAGINTKIVVWDHNCNRPDYPIAILDDPAAKAFVHGSAFHLYEGDVSALTQVHQAHPDKALYFTEQWTGSNSSFDGDLKWHIKNVIIGTMRNWSGVALEWNLANDPAFGPHTPGGCTQCKGAVTIEGSNATKNVSYYII
;
A
#
# COMPACT_ATOMS: atom_id res chain seq x y z
N LEU A 1 -0.04 21.83 -8.16
CA LEU A 1 0.88 21.33 -7.09
C LEU A 1 1.67 22.45 -6.38
N GLN A 2 1.35 23.71 -6.57
CA GLN A 2 2.06 24.81 -5.90
C GLN A 2 1.95 24.75 -4.37
N GLN A 3 0.84 24.21 -3.86
CA GLN A 3 0.56 24.04 -2.43
C GLN A 3 0.94 22.63 -1.90
N PHE A 4 1.71 21.84 -2.63
CA PHE A 4 2.19 20.56 -2.14
C PHE A 4 3.07 20.78 -0.89
N SER A 5 2.82 20.02 0.17
CA SER A 5 3.56 20.14 1.43
C SER A 5 3.50 18.82 2.20
N LEU A 6 4.56 18.47 2.90
CA LEU A 6 4.62 17.41 3.90
C LEU A 6 4.43 17.95 5.33
N SER A 7 3.85 19.15 5.50
CA SER A 7 3.74 19.79 6.81
C SER A 7 3.02 18.92 7.87
N ARG A 8 2.06 18.08 7.46
CA ARG A 8 1.40 17.14 8.36
C ARG A 8 2.31 15.97 8.75
N ASP A 9 3.09 15.48 7.78
CA ASP A 9 4.00 14.36 8.01
C ASP A 9 5.20 14.76 8.86
N THR A 10 5.63 16.02 8.79
CA THR A 10 6.76 16.53 9.59
C THR A 10 6.47 16.60 11.08
N SER A 11 5.19 16.61 11.48
CA SER A 11 4.81 16.66 12.91
C SER A 11 4.95 15.31 13.61
N HIS A 12 4.70 14.19 12.91
CA HIS A 12 4.63 12.87 13.52
C HIS A 12 5.32 11.79 12.69
N LEU A 13 4.92 11.56 11.44
CA LEU A 13 5.39 10.45 10.63
C LEU A 13 6.90 10.52 10.36
N ILE A 14 7.40 11.64 9.90
CA ILE A 14 8.82 11.82 9.56
C ILE A 14 9.74 11.66 10.79
N PRO A 15 9.45 12.27 11.96
CA PRO A 15 10.22 12.02 13.18
C PRO A 15 10.28 10.53 13.55
N VAL A 16 9.15 9.83 13.58
CA VAL A 16 9.09 8.40 13.93
C VAL A 16 9.85 7.54 12.93
N LEU A 17 9.70 7.80 11.61
CA LEU A 17 10.46 7.07 10.60
C LEU A 17 11.97 7.27 10.73
N LYS A 18 12.42 8.48 11.11
CA LYS A 18 13.85 8.73 11.37
C LYS A 18 14.37 7.94 12.58
N GLU A 19 13.59 7.85 13.64
CA GLU A 19 13.95 7.03 14.81
C GLU A 19 14.03 5.54 14.44
N ILE A 20 13.05 5.03 13.68
CA ILE A 20 13.05 3.65 13.19
C ILE A 20 14.29 3.39 12.31
N LEU A 21 14.60 4.29 11.38
CA LEU A 21 15.77 4.17 10.50
C LEU A 21 17.09 4.31 11.24
N ALA A 22 17.14 5.05 12.35
CA ALA A 22 18.31 5.11 13.22
C ALA A 22 18.55 3.77 13.94
N LEU A 23 17.48 3.06 14.30
CA LEU A 23 17.56 1.73 14.92
C LEU A 23 17.89 0.63 13.88
N ASN A 24 17.29 0.72 12.70
CA ASN A 24 17.53 -0.23 11.62
C ASN A 24 17.52 0.47 10.25
N PRO A 25 18.69 0.90 9.74
CA PRO A 25 18.80 1.59 8.45
C PRO A 25 18.50 0.69 7.23
N ALA A 26 18.38 -0.62 7.41
CA ALA A 26 18.09 -1.57 6.34
C ALA A 26 16.59 -1.70 6.03
N ILE A 27 15.71 -1.12 6.86
CA ILE A 27 14.26 -1.15 6.65
C ILE A 27 13.92 -0.52 5.31
N LYS A 28 13.02 -1.20 4.57
CA LYS A 28 12.46 -0.73 3.31
C LYS A 28 11.11 -0.07 3.57
N ILE A 29 10.88 1.06 2.91
CA ILE A 29 9.66 1.85 3.08
C ILE A 29 8.86 1.82 1.79
N MET A 30 7.59 1.44 1.90
CA MET A 30 6.63 1.45 0.80
C MET A 30 5.53 2.48 1.08
N GLY A 31 5.24 3.31 0.09
CA GLY A 31 4.15 4.29 0.14
C GLY A 31 2.93 3.79 -0.63
N SER A 32 1.74 3.85 -0.02
CA SER A 32 0.50 3.45 -0.67
C SER A 32 -0.59 4.49 -0.39
N PRO A 33 -1.04 5.28 -1.38
CA PRO A 33 -2.12 6.24 -1.19
C PRO A 33 -3.49 5.56 -1.22
N TRP A 34 -4.38 5.97 -0.30
CA TRP A 34 -5.79 5.56 -0.33
C TRP A 34 -6.62 6.40 -1.31
N SER A 35 -6.19 7.62 -1.63
CA SER A 35 -6.87 8.52 -2.56
C SER A 35 -5.92 9.63 -3.03
N PRO A 36 -6.03 10.10 -4.28
CA PRO A 36 -5.48 11.39 -4.66
C PRO A 36 -6.23 12.53 -3.97
N PRO A 37 -5.69 13.77 -4.02
CA PRO A 37 -6.44 14.94 -3.59
C PRO A 37 -7.83 15.03 -4.23
N VAL A 38 -8.84 15.38 -3.43
CA VAL A 38 -10.26 15.33 -3.85
C VAL A 38 -10.58 16.14 -5.11
N TRP A 39 -9.84 17.22 -5.35
CA TRP A 39 -10.03 18.05 -6.56
C TRP A 39 -9.60 17.35 -7.87
N MET A 40 -8.80 16.28 -7.78
CA MET A 40 -8.44 15.45 -8.93
C MET A 40 -9.49 14.37 -9.24
N LYS A 41 -10.44 14.15 -8.35
CA LYS A 41 -11.42 13.04 -8.45
C LYS A 41 -12.70 13.45 -9.17
N SER A 42 -13.33 12.49 -9.83
CA SER A 42 -14.58 12.69 -10.59
C SER A 42 -15.75 13.16 -9.72
N ASN A 43 -15.80 12.71 -8.46
CA ASN A 43 -16.86 13.03 -7.51
C ASN A 43 -16.50 14.15 -6.51
N LYS A 44 -15.27 14.67 -6.55
CA LYS A 44 -14.73 15.69 -5.63
C LYS A 44 -14.95 15.33 -4.15
N ASN A 45 -14.91 14.04 -3.82
CA ASN A 45 -15.14 13.50 -2.48
C ASN A 45 -13.95 12.63 -2.04
N SER A 46 -13.68 12.51 -0.74
CA SER A 46 -12.66 11.61 -0.22
C SER A 46 -13.01 10.13 -0.44
N VAL A 47 -14.29 9.78 -0.47
CA VAL A 47 -14.80 8.41 -0.63
C VAL A 47 -15.15 8.13 -2.08
N GLY A 48 -14.69 7.02 -2.62
CA GLY A 48 -15.00 6.54 -3.97
C GLY A 48 -14.58 7.49 -5.09
N GLY A 49 -15.28 7.43 -6.23
CA GLY A 49 -14.95 8.18 -7.43
C GLY A 49 -13.69 7.66 -8.13
N ASN A 50 -13.37 8.26 -9.27
CA ASN A 50 -12.20 7.92 -10.08
C ASN A 50 -11.25 9.11 -10.20
N LEU A 51 -9.99 8.85 -10.48
CA LEU A 51 -9.05 9.89 -10.90
C LEU A 51 -9.44 10.39 -12.30
N ASN A 52 -9.65 11.70 -12.45
CA ASN A 52 -9.93 12.28 -13.76
C ASN A 52 -8.69 12.17 -14.67
N PRO A 53 -8.82 11.65 -15.90
CA PRO A 53 -7.68 11.49 -16.83
C PRO A 53 -6.90 12.79 -17.08
N GLN A 54 -7.59 13.95 -17.11
CA GLN A 54 -6.95 15.26 -17.23
C GLN A 54 -5.94 15.57 -16.10
N HIS A 55 -6.00 14.85 -14.99
CA HIS A 55 -5.10 15.04 -13.84
C HIS A 55 -4.02 13.95 -13.71
N TYR A 56 -3.96 12.98 -14.63
CA TYR A 56 -2.98 11.90 -14.57
C TYR A 56 -1.53 12.43 -14.51
N SER A 57 -1.16 13.34 -15.41
CA SER A 57 0.18 13.94 -15.40
C SER A 57 0.47 14.72 -14.11
N VAL A 58 -0.53 15.42 -13.58
CA VAL A 58 -0.38 16.18 -12.33
C VAL A 58 -0.25 15.25 -11.13
N TYR A 59 -0.99 14.14 -11.12
CA TYR A 59 -0.90 13.14 -10.06
C TYR A 59 0.43 12.37 -10.10
N ALA A 60 0.94 12.06 -11.30
CA ALA A 60 2.28 11.50 -11.45
C ALA A 60 3.36 12.44 -10.86
N GLN A 61 3.25 13.76 -11.12
CA GLN A 61 4.14 14.76 -10.50
C GLN A 61 3.95 14.88 -8.98
N TYR A 62 2.77 14.56 -8.45
CA TYR A 62 2.55 14.49 -7.00
C TYR A 62 3.40 13.39 -6.36
N PHE A 63 3.46 12.20 -6.96
CA PHE A 63 4.36 11.12 -6.51
C PHE A 63 5.83 11.53 -6.58
N VAL A 64 6.24 12.17 -7.68
CA VAL A 64 7.62 12.68 -7.83
C VAL A 64 7.98 13.61 -6.67
N ARG A 65 7.11 14.61 -6.39
CA ARG A 65 7.33 15.56 -5.28
C ARG A 65 7.35 14.90 -3.92
N TYR A 66 6.43 13.95 -3.68
CA TYR A 66 6.39 13.19 -2.43
C TYR A 66 7.73 12.45 -2.19
N ILE A 67 8.19 11.69 -3.17
CA ILE A 67 9.44 10.91 -3.06
C ILE A 67 10.65 11.83 -2.86
N GLN A 68 10.72 12.93 -3.62
CA GLN A 68 11.81 13.90 -3.49
C GLN A 68 11.80 14.61 -2.13
N ALA A 69 10.61 14.98 -1.64
CA ALA A 69 10.47 15.63 -0.34
C ALA A 69 10.80 14.67 0.81
N MET A 70 10.37 13.41 0.77
CA MET A 70 10.77 12.40 1.75
C MET A 70 12.29 12.17 1.74
N LYS A 71 12.89 12.09 0.55
CA LYS A 71 14.35 11.99 0.39
C LYS A 71 15.10 13.19 0.99
N ALA A 72 14.56 14.40 0.85
CA ALA A 72 15.12 15.61 1.47
C ALA A 72 15.10 15.55 3.01
N HIS A 73 14.20 14.77 3.60
CA HIS A 73 14.18 14.44 5.02
C HIS A 73 15.07 13.25 5.42
N GLY A 74 15.80 12.67 4.46
CA GLY A 74 16.67 11.49 4.69
C GLY A 74 15.90 10.16 4.66
N ILE A 75 14.68 10.14 4.12
CA ILE A 75 13.83 8.95 4.05
C ILE A 75 13.71 8.52 2.60
N THR A 76 14.21 7.31 2.28
CA THR A 76 14.06 6.70 0.96
C THR A 76 12.74 5.95 0.89
N ILE A 77 11.92 6.25 -0.13
CA ILE A 77 10.74 5.44 -0.48
C ILE A 77 11.19 4.40 -1.50
N ASP A 78 11.27 3.14 -1.07
CA ASP A 78 11.78 2.03 -1.89
C ASP A 78 10.77 1.56 -2.93
N ALA A 79 9.48 1.61 -2.59
CA ALA A 79 8.39 1.23 -3.48
C ALA A 79 7.15 2.09 -3.25
N ILE A 80 6.28 2.16 -4.23
CA ILE A 80 4.92 2.72 -4.10
C ILE A 80 3.91 1.81 -4.78
N THR A 81 2.65 1.88 -4.32
CA THR A 81 1.50 1.47 -5.12
C THR A 81 0.81 2.70 -5.67
N PRO A 82 0.27 2.68 -6.91
CA PRO A 82 -0.49 3.81 -7.44
C PRO A 82 -1.78 4.09 -6.67
N GLN A 83 -2.37 3.04 -6.05
CA GLN A 83 -3.62 3.11 -5.30
C GLN A 83 -3.76 1.88 -4.40
N ASN A 84 -4.05 2.09 -3.12
CA ASN A 84 -4.52 1.04 -2.22
C ASN A 84 -5.95 0.62 -2.60
N GLU A 85 -6.19 -0.68 -2.69
CA GLU A 85 -7.51 -1.29 -2.93
C GLU A 85 -8.30 -0.63 -4.07
N PRO A 86 -7.79 -0.64 -5.31
CA PRO A 86 -8.36 0.14 -6.42
C PRO A 86 -9.77 -0.30 -6.85
N GLN A 87 -10.32 -1.37 -6.29
CA GLN A 87 -11.72 -1.78 -6.54
C GLN A 87 -12.61 -1.62 -5.30
N HIS A 88 -12.09 -1.09 -4.19
CA HIS A 88 -12.88 -0.83 -2.99
C HIS A 88 -13.11 0.68 -2.79
N GLY A 89 -14.28 1.16 -3.22
CA GLY A 89 -14.66 2.57 -3.10
C GLY A 89 -15.33 2.95 -1.78
N GLY A 90 -15.34 2.07 -0.78
CA GLY A 90 -16.07 2.28 0.49
C GLY A 90 -15.25 2.87 1.63
N ASN A 91 -13.93 2.78 1.59
CA ASN A 91 -13.05 3.37 2.60
C ASN A 91 -13.07 4.91 2.57
N ASN A 92 -12.76 5.52 3.70
CA ASN A 92 -12.53 6.96 3.78
C ASN A 92 -11.08 7.25 4.22
N PRO A 93 -10.17 7.65 3.31
CA PRO A 93 -10.40 7.92 1.88
C PRO A 93 -10.37 6.65 1.02
N SER A 94 -10.81 6.76 -0.24
CA SER A 94 -10.73 5.69 -1.25
C SER A 94 -10.81 6.25 -2.67
N LEU A 95 -10.42 5.42 -3.65
CA LEU A 95 -10.54 5.70 -5.08
C LEU A 95 -10.82 4.39 -5.83
N VAL A 96 -11.69 4.44 -6.82
CA VAL A 96 -11.88 3.31 -7.74
C VAL A 96 -11.03 3.54 -8.99
N MET A 97 -10.24 2.52 -9.36
CA MET A 97 -9.40 2.54 -10.56
C MET A 97 -9.45 1.16 -11.23
N SER A 98 -9.84 1.10 -12.50
CA SER A 98 -9.79 -0.16 -13.24
C SER A 98 -8.36 -0.53 -13.66
N ALA A 99 -8.13 -1.80 -14.03
CA ALA A 99 -6.83 -2.24 -14.56
C ALA A 99 -6.41 -1.40 -15.77
N ALA A 100 -7.32 -1.10 -16.69
CA ALA A 100 -7.06 -0.26 -17.86
C ALA A 100 -6.65 1.17 -17.46
N GLN A 101 -7.31 1.77 -16.47
CA GLN A 101 -6.95 3.09 -15.97
C GLN A 101 -5.59 3.08 -15.27
N GLN A 102 -5.27 2.06 -14.49
CA GLN A 102 -3.97 1.93 -13.84
C GLN A 102 -2.86 1.69 -14.87
N THR A 103 -3.12 0.87 -15.90
CA THR A 103 -2.22 0.66 -17.04
C THR A 103 -1.90 1.98 -17.74
N ASP A 104 -2.93 2.76 -18.10
CA ASP A 104 -2.76 4.05 -18.79
C ASP A 104 -1.98 5.04 -17.89
N PHE A 105 -2.34 5.14 -16.62
CA PHE A 105 -1.65 6.00 -15.66
C PHE A 105 -0.17 5.65 -15.53
N ILE A 106 0.17 4.35 -15.46
CA ILE A 106 1.56 3.91 -15.32
C ILE A 106 2.36 4.16 -16.59
N LYS A 107 1.88 3.69 -17.74
CA LYS A 107 2.68 3.73 -18.98
C LYS A 107 2.84 5.13 -19.57
N ASN A 108 1.81 5.97 -19.44
CA ASN A 108 1.80 7.27 -20.11
C ASN A 108 2.13 8.45 -19.17
N HIS A 109 2.10 8.23 -17.85
CA HIS A 109 2.28 9.34 -16.88
C HIS A 109 3.26 9.02 -15.77
N LEU A 110 3.02 8.00 -14.93
CA LEU A 110 3.81 7.76 -13.72
C LEU A 110 5.23 7.26 -14.04
N GLY A 111 5.33 6.23 -14.90
CA GLY A 111 6.63 5.67 -15.32
C GLY A 111 7.51 6.71 -16.01
N PRO A 112 7.01 7.42 -17.05
CA PRO A 112 7.76 8.51 -17.68
C PRO A 112 8.15 9.64 -16.72
N ALA A 113 7.28 9.99 -15.77
CA ALA A 113 7.58 11.01 -14.76
C ALA A 113 8.72 10.58 -13.83
N PHE A 114 8.74 9.32 -13.37
CA PHE A 114 9.83 8.76 -12.57
C PHE A 114 11.13 8.72 -13.36
N GLN A 115 11.09 8.27 -14.60
CA GLN A 115 12.26 8.23 -15.48
C GLN A 115 12.85 9.63 -15.70
N ALA A 116 12.01 10.61 -16.01
CA ALA A 116 12.44 12.00 -16.22
C ALA A 116 13.01 12.65 -14.95
N ALA A 117 12.53 12.24 -13.77
CA ALA A 117 13.00 12.74 -12.47
C ALA A 117 14.19 11.94 -11.90
N GLY A 118 14.69 10.90 -12.57
CA GLY A 118 15.75 10.01 -12.08
C GLY A 118 15.35 9.26 -10.80
N ILE A 119 14.07 8.90 -10.67
CA ILE A 119 13.52 8.18 -9.51
C ILE A 119 13.56 6.68 -9.78
N ASN A 120 14.19 5.92 -8.86
CA ASN A 120 14.31 4.46 -8.92
C ASN A 120 13.32 3.75 -7.97
N THR A 121 12.37 4.47 -7.38
CA THR A 121 11.31 3.89 -6.55
C THR A 121 10.50 2.89 -7.36
N LYS A 122 10.32 1.69 -6.84
CA LYS A 122 9.60 0.60 -7.52
C LYS A 122 8.11 0.91 -7.60
N ILE A 123 7.50 0.65 -8.75
CA ILE A 123 6.05 0.71 -8.93
C ILE A 123 5.49 -0.70 -8.77
N VAL A 124 4.58 -0.88 -7.81
CA VAL A 124 3.92 -2.15 -7.50
C VAL A 124 2.43 -1.98 -7.72
N VAL A 125 1.84 -2.80 -8.57
CA VAL A 125 0.44 -2.67 -8.99
C VAL A 125 -0.52 -3.47 -8.14
N TRP A 126 -1.81 -3.25 -8.30
CA TRP A 126 -2.93 -3.90 -7.65
C TRP A 126 -3.10 -3.45 -6.19
N ASP A 127 -2.37 -4.05 -5.24
CA ASP A 127 -2.47 -3.72 -3.81
C ASP A 127 -3.89 -3.97 -3.25
N HIS A 128 -4.43 -5.17 -3.51
CA HIS A 128 -5.79 -5.56 -3.15
C HIS A 128 -5.95 -7.09 -3.06
N ASN A 129 -7.19 -7.56 -2.85
CA ASN A 129 -7.55 -8.93 -2.54
C ASN A 129 -7.12 -9.99 -3.57
N CYS A 130 -6.93 -11.22 -3.09
CA CYS A 130 -6.53 -12.38 -3.88
C CYS A 130 -7.63 -12.91 -4.85
N ASN A 131 -8.84 -12.35 -4.83
CA ASN A 131 -9.94 -12.78 -5.69
C ASN A 131 -9.85 -12.31 -7.16
N ARG A 132 -8.88 -11.42 -7.50
CA ARG A 132 -8.76 -10.83 -8.85
C ARG A 132 -7.30 -10.84 -9.36
N PRO A 133 -6.68 -12.01 -9.54
CA PRO A 133 -5.34 -12.11 -10.17
C PRO A 133 -5.32 -11.60 -11.62
N ASP A 134 -6.46 -11.58 -12.29
CA ASP A 134 -6.63 -11.04 -13.64
C ASP A 134 -6.31 -9.53 -13.73
N TYR A 135 -6.52 -8.77 -12.66
CA TYR A 135 -6.25 -7.33 -12.66
C TYR A 135 -4.76 -7.00 -12.85
N PRO A 136 -3.82 -7.49 -11.99
CA PRO A 136 -2.40 -7.26 -12.21
C PRO A 136 -1.88 -7.95 -13.48
N ILE A 137 -2.41 -9.11 -13.88
CA ILE A 137 -2.04 -9.77 -15.13
C ILE A 137 -2.36 -8.85 -16.32
N ALA A 138 -3.56 -8.28 -16.38
CA ALA A 138 -3.94 -7.36 -17.46
C ALA A 138 -3.02 -6.12 -17.57
N ILE A 139 -2.51 -5.61 -16.47
CA ILE A 139 -1.52 -4.51 -16.47
C ILE A 139 -0.18 -5.00 -17.01
N LEU A 140 0.26 -6.18 -16.59
CA LEU A 140 1.55 -6.75 -16.96
C LEU A 140 1.56 -7.31 -18.39
N ASP A 141 0.40 -7.62 -18.97
CA ASP A 141 0.24 -7.99 -20.39
C ASP A 141 0.46 -6.81 -21.33
N ASP A 142 0.34 -5.55 -20.85
CA ASP A 142 0.74 -4.38 -21.61
C ASP A 142 2.27 -4.17 -21.49
N PRO A 143 3.08 -4.39 -22.55
CA PRO A 143 4.53 -4.34 -22.43
C PRO A 143 5.06 -2.94 -22.08
N ALA A 144 4.34 -1.88 -22.44
CA ALA A 144 4.74 -0.51 -22.13
C ALA A 144 4.51 -0.19 -20.63
N ALA A 145 3.42 -0.67 -20.05
CA ALA A 145 3.21 -0.58 -18.60
C ALA A 145 4.17 -1.51 -17.84
N LYS A 146 4.30 -2.76 -18.29
CA LYS A 146 5.18 -3.77 -17.68
C LYS A 146 6.62 -3.29 -17.53
N ALA A 147 7.12 -2.49 -18.48
CA ALA A 147 8.48 -1.94 -18.42
C ALA A 147 8.74 -1.07 -17.18
N PHE A 148 7.71 -0.43 -16.62
CA PHE A 148 7.82 0.40 -15.42
C PHE A 148 7.43 -0.32 -14.14
N VAL A 149 6.74 -1.47 -14.24
CA VAL A 149 6.22 -2.21 -13.08
C VAL A 149 7.26 -3.17 -12.54
N HIS A 150 7.51 -3.10 -11.22
CA HIS A 150 8.37 -4.04 -10.52
C HIS A 150 7.65 -5.33 -10.14
N GLY A 151 6.39 -5.25 -9.74
CA GLY A 151 5.62 -6.39 -9.26
C GLY A 151 4.18 -6.05 -8.90
N SER A 152 3.50 -7.00 -8.26
CA SER A 152 2.11 -6.90 -7.82
C SER A 152 1.98 -7.15 -6.33
N ALA A 153 1.06 -6.43 -5.66
CA ALA A 153 0.79 -6.55 -4.24
C ALA A 153 -0.60 -7.11 -3.98
N PHE A 154 -0.73 -7.86 -2.88
CA PHE A 154 -1.95 -8.58 -2.53
C PHE A 154 -2.36 -8.40 -1.07
N HIS A 155 -3.68 -8.46 -0.82
CA HIS A 155 -4.37 -8.59 0.46
C HIS A 155 -5.16 -9.91 0.49
N LEU A 156 -5.53 -10.41 1.66
CA LEU A 156 -6.23 -11.70 1.77
C LEU A 156 -7.58 -11.58 2.53
N TYR A 157 -8.32 -10.52 2.27
CA TYR A 157 -9.69 -10.38 2.77
C TYR A 157 -10.69 -11.17 1.91
N GLU A 158 -10.35 -11.40 0.63
CA GLU A 158 -11.12 -12.22 -0.30
C GLU A 158 -10.19 -13.01 -1.21
N GLY A 159 -10.67 -14.18 -1.65
CA GLY A 159 -9.93 -15.08 -2.53
C GLY A 159 -9.01 -16.02 -1.77
N ASP A 160 -8.01 -16.52 -2.46
CA ASP A 160 -7.03 -17.48 -1.95
C ASP A 160 -5.61 -17.06 -2.34
N VAL A 161 -4.66 -17.29 -1.46
CA VAL A 161 -3.25 -16.87 -1.62
C VAL A 161 -2.58 -17.49 -2.87
N SER A 162 -3.12 -18.56 -3.43
CA SER A 162 -2.66 -19.14 -4.71
C SER A 162 -2.82 -18.20 -5.91
N ALA A 163 -3.60 -17.13 -5.78
CA ALA A 163 -3.66 -16.05 -6.78
C ALA A 163 -2.28 -15.47 -7.10
N LEU A 164 -1.39 -15.38 -6.12
CA LEU A 164 -0.01 -14.93 -6.32
C LEU A 164 0.74 -15.87 -7.29
N THR A 165 0.55 -17.20 -7.15
CA THR A 165 1.13 -18.18 -8.07
C THR A 165 0.60 -18.01 -9.50
N GLN A 166 -0.69 -17.66 -9.67
CA GLN A 166 -1.25 -17.41 -11.01
C GLN A 166 -0.55 -16.21 -11.69
N VAL A 167 -0.32 -15.13 -10.96
CA VAL A 167 0.41 -13.97 -11.48
C VAL A 167 1.88 -14.31 -11.76
N HIS A 168 2.53 -15.09 -10.86
CA HIS A 168 3.90 -15.55 -11.09
C HIS A 168 4.01 -16.41 -12.36
N GLN A 169 3.07 -17.32 -12.60
CA GLN A 169 3.07 -18.16 -13.79
C GLN A 169 2.90 -17.34 -15.08
N ALA A 170 2.06 -16.30 -15.04
CA ALA A 170 1.88 -15.41 -16.19
C ALA A 170 3.11 -14.48 -16.42
N HIS A 171 3.73 -14.00 -15.34
CA HIS A 171 4.83 -13.03 -15.39
C HIS A 171 5.93 -13.39 -14.37
N PRO A 172 6.73 -14.45 -14.62
CA PRO A 172 7.71 -14.97 -13.65
C PRO A 172 8.90 -14.00 -13.41
N ASP A 173 9.05 -12.99 -14.26
CA ASP A 173 10.04 -11.92 -14.15
C ASP A 173 9.61 -10.79 -13.20
N LYS A 174 8.38 -10.83 -12.64
CA LYS A 174 7.84 -9.80 -11.76
C LYS A 174 7.78 -10.26 -10.31
N ALA A 175 8.10 -9.35 -9.41
CA ALA A 175 8.06 -9.60 -7.97
C ALA A 175 6.61 -9.66 -7.46
N LEU A 176 6.40 -10.39 -6.37
CA LEU A 176 5.14 -10.45 -5.66
C LEU A 176 5.33 -9.96 -4.22
N TYR A 177 4.35 -9.23 -3.74
CA TYR A 177 4.27 -8.64 -2.42
C TYR A 177 2.96 -9.05 -1.78
N PHE A 178 2.98 -9.24 -0.48
CA PHE A 178 1.78 -9.30 0.33
C PHE A 178 1.80 -8.10 1.28
N THR A 179 0.87 -7.19 1.13
CA THR A 179 0.99 -5.83 1.68
C THR A 179 0.01 -5.51 2.78
N GLU A 180 -1.03 -6.35 2.98
CA GLU A 180 -1.98 -6.08 4.04
C GLU A 180 -2.79 -7.31 4.47
N GLN A 181 -2.85 -7.52 5.79
CA GLN A 181 -3.84 -8.31 6.50
C GLN A 181 -3.95 -7.79 7.93
N TRP A 182 -5.16 -7.66 8.47
CA TRP A 182 -5.39 -7.16 9.81
C TRP A 182 -5.73 -8.25 10.82
N THR A 183 -5.41 -8.03 12.10
CA THR A 183 -5.96 -8.80 13.22
C THR A 183 -7.05 -8.00 13.93
N GLY A 184 -8.11 -8.68 14.37
CA GLY A 184 -9.30 -8.03 14.91
C GLY A 184 -9.43 -8.14 16.43
N SER A 185 -10.15 -7.19 17.03
CA SER A 185 -10.56 -7.29 18.43
C SER A 185 -11.66 -8.34 18.68
N ASN A 186 -12.32 -8.76 17.61
CA ASN A 186 -13.41 -9.74 17.58
C ASN A 186 -12.93 -11.18 17.36
N SER A 187 -11.63 -11.42 17.36
CA SER A 187 -11.01 -12.74 17.19
C SER A 187 -10.21 -13.17 18.42
N SER A 188 -9.67 -14.38 18.43
CA SER A 188 -8.86 -14.90 19.52
C SER A 188 -7.36 -14.83 19.17
N PHE A 189 -6.51 -14.64 20.18
CA PHE A 189 -5.06 -14.64 20.01
C PHE A 189 -4.55 -15.91 19.32
N ASP A 190 -4.96 -17.08 19.80
CA ASP A 190 -4.53 -18.37 19.28
C ASP A 190 -5.05 -18.64 17.85
N GLY A 191 -6.27 -18.23 17.56
CA GLY A 191 -6.87 -18.32 16.23
C GLY A 191 -6.13 -17.46 15.22
N ASP A 192 -5.94 -16.18 15.51
CA ASP A 192 -5.22 -15.25 14.64
C ASP A 192 -3.77 -15.69 14.44
N LEU A 193 -3.05 -16.03 15.51
CA LEU A 193 -1.67 -16.47 15.41
C LEU A 193 -1.51 -17.64 14.44
N LYS A 194 -2.34 -18.68 14.60
CA LYS A 194 -2.30 -19.86 13.72
C LYS A 194 -2.69 -19.55 12.29
N TRP A 195 -3.75 -18.76 12.11
CA TRP A 195 -4.27 -18.43 10.79
C TRP A 195 -3.28 -17.57 10.00
N HIS A 196 -2.75 -16.50 10.60
CA HIS A 196 -1.80 -15.60 9.94
C HIS A 196 -0.46 -16.28 9.64
N ILE A 197 0.10 -17.03 10.60
CA ILE A 197 1.34 -17.80 10.33
C ILE A 197 1.14 -18.75 9.16
N LYS A 198 0.00 -19.47 9.12
CA LYS A 198 -0.29 -20.44 8.06
C LYS A 198 -0.54 -19.76 6.71
N ASN A 199 -1.47 -18.80 6.66
CA ASN A 199 -2.02 -18.28 5.41
C ASN A 199 -1.27 -17.04 4.93
N VAL A 200 -0.85 -16.16 5.84
CA VAL A 200 -0.13 -14.93 5.49
C VAL A 200 1.37 -15.22 5.39
N ILE A 201 2.03 -15.59 6.48
CA ILE A 201 3.49 -15.70 6.47
C ILE A 201 3.96 -16.87 5.61
N ILE A 202 3.54 -18.09 5.92
CA ILE A 202 3.96 -19.29 5.16
C ILE A 202 3.25 -19.34 3.80
N GLY A 203 1.95 -19.05 3.76
CA GLY A 203 1.13 -19.14 2.57
C GLY A 203 1.62 -18.22 1.46
N THR A 204 1.87 -16.96 1.75
CA THR A 204 2.35 -16.00 0.75
C THR A 204 3.75 -16.33 0.25
N MET A 205 4.67 -16.71 1.15
CA MET A 205 6.04 -17.11 0.78
C MET A 205 6.04 -18.35 -0.12
N ARG A 206 5.17 -19.34 0.15
CA ARG A 206 4.99 -20.52 -0.72
C ARG A 206 4.38 -20.17 -2.08
N ASN A 207 3.73 -19.02 -2.19
CA ASN A 207 3.15 -18.48 -3.41
C ASN A 207 3.96 -17.30 -3.97
N TRP A 208 5.29 -17.34 -3.80
CA TRP A 208 6.26 -16.46 -4.45
C TRP A 208 6.35 -15.03 -3.90
N SER A 209 5.66 -14.70 -2.82
CA SER A 209 5.83 -13.38 -2.20
C SER A 209 7.20 -13.23 -1.55
N GLY A 210 7.87 -12.13 -1.82
CA GLY A 210 9.10 -11.75 -1.14
C GLY A 210 8.88 -10.88 0.11
N VAL A 211 7.61 -10.50 0.40
CA VAL A 211 7.22 -9.60 1.48
C VAL A 211 5.90 -10.06 2.07
N ALA A 212 5.74 -9.96 3.39
CA ALA A 212 4.48 -10.11 4.07
C ALA A 212 4.34 -9.00 5.12
N LEU A 213 3.32 -8.15 4.95
CA LEU A 213 3.02 -7.03 5.84
C LEU A 213 1.67 -7.26 6.52
N GLU A 214 1.64 -6.96 7.81
CA GLU A 214 0.42 -6.91 8.61
C GLU A 214 -0.08 -5.46 8.73
N TRP A 215 -1.38 -5.28 8.87
CA TRP A 215 -2.03 -4.03 9.21
C TRP A 215 -2.15 -3.93 10.73
N ASN A 216 -1.72 -3.04 11.36
CA ASN A 216 -1.07 -1.79 11.47
C ASN A 216 -0.03 -1.89 12.62
N LEU A 217 0.86 -0.89 12.75
CA LEU A 217 1.94 -0.93 13.75
C LEU A 217 1.42 -0.69 15.16
N ALA A 218 0.62 0.35 15.38
CA ALA A 218 0.19 0.75 16.71
C ALA A 218 -1.15 1.50 16.69
N ASN A 219 -1.95 1.31 17.73
CA ASN A 219 -3.16 2.09 17.97
C ASN A 219 -3.42 2.25 19.49
N ASP A 220 -4.39 3.10 19.82
CA ASP A 220 -4.87 3.28 21.19
C ASP A 220 -5.82 2.14 21.63
N PRO A 221 -6.26 2.08 22.91
CA PRO A 221 -7.20 1.06 23.38
C PRO A 221 -8.57 1.05 22.70
N ALA A 222 -8.96 2.16 22.05
CA ALA A 222 -10.19 2.28 21.28
C ALA A 222 -9.99 2.00 19.77
N PHE A 223 -8.83 1.44 19.40
CA PHE A 223 -8.42 1.13 18.01
C PHE A 223 -8.25 2.35 17.11
N GLY A 224 -8.07 3.53 17.71
CA GLY A 224 -7.76 4.77 17.00
C GLY A 224 -6.25 4.97 16.76
N PRO A 225 -5.91 5.98 15.94
CA PRO A 225 -6.82 6.84 15.20
C PRO A 225 -7.41 6.16 13.96
N HIS A 226 -8.64 6.49 13.62
CA HIS A 226 -9.27 6.11 12.36
C HIS A 226 -10.20 7.24 11.87
N THR A 227 -10.44 7.29 10.57
CA THR A 227 -11.40 8.22 9.97
C THR A 227 -12.84 7.79 10.25
N PRO A 228 -13.84 8.68 10.14
CA PRO A 228 -15.24 8.28 10.20
C PRO A 228 -15.55 7.17 9.16
N GLY A 229 -16.11 6.04 9.63
CA GLY A 229 -16.33 4.85 8.81
C GLY A 229 -15.09 3.95 8.64
N GLY A 230 -13.95 4.31 9.23
CA GLY A 230 -12.76 3.46 9.27
C GLY A 230 -12.90 2.29 10.25
N CYS A 231 -11.91 1.39 10.25
CA CYS A 231 -11.95 0.19 11.07
C CYS A 231 -11.94 0.51 12.58
N THR A 232 -13.00 0.09 13.28
CA THR A 232 -13.15 0.26 14.73
C THR A 232 -12.75 -0.99 15.53
N GLN A 233 -12.21 -2.01 14.85
CA GLN A 233 -11.84 -3.31 15.44
C GLN A 233 -10.42 -3.76 15.05
N CYS A 234 -9.72 -3.02 14.18
CA CYS A 234 -8.38 -3.37 13.73
C CYS A 234 -7.37 -3.13 14.87
N LYS A 235 -6.70 -4.20 15.29
CA LYS A 235 -5.64 -4.11 16.31
C LYS A 235 -4.29 -3.80 15.65
N GLY A 236 -3.55 -2.87 16.25
CA GLY A 236 -2.13 -2.70 15.94
C GLY A 236 -1.29 -3.84 16.52
N ALA A 237 -0.04 -3.98 16.03
CA ALA A 237 0.92 -4.88 16.65
C ALA A 237 1.17 -4.52 18.14
N VAL A 238 1.05 -3.24 18.47
CA VAL A 238 1.07 -2.75 19.86
C VAL A 238 -0.12 -1.83 20.11
N THR A 239 -0.65 -1.89 21.34
CA THR A 239 -1.59 -0.90 21.87
C THR A 239 -0.83 0.05 22.78
N ILE A 240 -0.99 1.37 22.54
CA ILE A 240 -0.33 2.42 23.32
C ILE A 240 -1.36 3.12 24.19
N GLU A 241 -1.13 3.10 25.50
CA GLU A 241 -1.95 3.79 26.49
C GLU A 241 -1.06 4.59 27.45
N GLY A 242 -1.02 5.90 27.26
CA GLY A 242 -0.07 6.76 27.97
C GLY A 242 1.38 6.37 27.64
N SER A 243 2.13 5.97 28.68
CA SER A 243 3.52 5.47 28.55
C SER A 243 3.62 3.94 28.39
N ASN A 244 2.49 3.23 28.43
CA ASN A 244 2.46 1.77 28.34
C ASN A 244 2.30 1.32 26.89
N ALA A 245 3.04 0.28 26.50
CA ALA A 245 2.91 -0.39 25.20
C ALA A 245 2.63 -1.88 25.44
N THR A 246 1.44 -2.33 25.06
CA THR A 246 1.03 -3.74 25.15
C THR A 246 1.15 -4.42 23.80
N LYS A 247 1.82 -5.56 23.75
CA LYS A 247 2.01 -6.36 22.54
C LYS A 247 0.75 -7.15 22.23
N ASN A 248 0.24 -7.02 21.01
CA ASN A 248 -0.90 -7.78 20.47
C ASN A 248 -0.43 -8.95 19.61
N VAL A 249 -1.37 -9.74 19.09
CA VAL A 249 -1.07 -10.95 18.33
C VAL A 249 -0.22 -10.66 17.09
N SER A 250 -0.45 -9.56 16.35
CA SER A 250 0.35 -9.19 15.18
C SER A 250 1.83 -9.00 15.49
N TYR A 251 2.17 -8.53 16.71
CA TYR A 251 3.56 -8.45 17.16
C TYR A 251 4.22 -9.84 17.18
N TYR A 252 3.50 -10.85 17.65
CA TYR A 252 4.02 -12.22 17.75
C TYR A 252 4.00 -12.95 16.40
N ILE A 253 3.07 -12.62 15.51
CA ILE A 253 3.04 -13.13 14.13
C ILE A 253 4.34 -12.74 13.41
N ILE A 254 4.73 -11.48 13.49
CA ILE A 254 5.94 -10.96 12.85
C ILE A 254 7.20 -11.38 13.59
#